data_ba5c7743e96c6b612d2d58a5f7232429
#
_entry.id   ba5c7743e96c6b612d2d58a5f7232429
#
_cell.length_a   1.000
_cell.length_b   1.000
_cell.length_c   1.000
_cell.angle_alpha   90.00
_cell.angle_beta   90.00
_cell.angle_gamma   90.00
#
_symmetry.space_group_name_H-M   'P 1'
#
loop_
_entity.id
_entity.type
_entity.pdbx_description
1 polymer ?
#
loop_
_entity_poly.entity_id
_entity_poly.type
_entity_poly.pdbx_seq_one_letter_code
_entity_poly.pdbx_strand_id
1 'polypeptide(L)' 'MNEVADFTDELASGETLSTATWDDVSGPTITGTTVASPQVTFTVTDSGDATLVVTTSLSRTLRRRLRWTAADSYPQTDYA' A
#
# COMPACT_ATOMS: atom_id res chain seq x y z
N MET A 1 -6.87 -4.53 10.72
CA MET A 1 -7.70 -4.61 9.50
C MET A 1 -6.85 -4.97 8.32
N ASN A 2 -7.30 -5.92 7.54
CA ASN A 2 -6.57 -6.34 6.35
C ASN A 2 -6.88 -5.39 5.20
N GLU A 3 -5.84 -5.00 4.48
CA GLU A 3 -5.95 -4.08 3.37
C GLU A 3 -5.22 -4.63 2.14
N VAL A 4 -5.65 -4.17 0.99
CA VAL A 4 -5.01 -4.53 -0.28
C VAL A 4 -4.80 -3.25 -1.08
N ALA A 5 -3.59 -3.06 -1.56
CA ALA A 5 -3.28 -2.00 -2.52
C ALA A 5 -3.02 -2.65 -3.87
N ASP A 6 -3.83 -2.31 -4.86
CA ASP A 6 -3.76 -2.93 -6.18
C ASP A 6 -3.07 -1.97 -7.15
N PHE A 7 -2.01 -2.44 -7.78
CA PHE A 7 -1.21 -1.65 -8.71
C PHE A 7 -1.39 -2.09 -10.15
N THR A 8 -2.44 -2.86 -10.46
CA THR A 8 -2.65 -3.40 -11.80
C THR A 8 -2.58 -2.31 -12.87
N ASP A 9 -3.21 -1.17 -12.62
CA ASP A 9 -3.30 -0.11 -13.62
C ASP A 9 -1.99 0.67 -13.77
N GLU A 10 -1.09 0.56 -12.81
CA GLU A 10 0.18 1.27 -12.86
C GLU A 10 1.30 0.42 -13.48
N LEU A 11 1.10 -0.88 -13.58
CA LEU A 11 2.13 -1.77 -14.09
C LEU A 11 2.04 -1.90 -15.60
N ALA A 12 3.20 -1.92 -16.26
CA ALA A 12 3.28 -2.21 -17.67
C ALA A 12 3.04 -3.70 -17.91
N SER A 13 2.78 -4.05 -19.16
CA SER A 13 2.60 -5.46 -19.51
C SER A 13 3.83 -6.27 -19.15
N GLY A 14 3.63 -7.31 -18.36
CA GLY A 14 4.72 -8.17 -17.91
C GLY A 14 5.51 -7.64 -16.73
N GLU A 15 5.23 -6.43 -16.27
CA GLU A 15 5.88 -5.87 -15.11
C GLU A 15 5.22 -6.40 -13.83
N THR A 16 6.03 -6.73 -12.84
CA THR A 16 5.54 -7.22 -11.56
C THR A 16 6.08 -6.38 -10.41
N LEU A 17 5.43 -6.45 -9.26
CA LEU A 17 5.93 -5.82 -8.05
C LEU A 17 7.06 -6.67 -7.47
N SER A 18 8.11 -6.00 -7.01
CA SER A 18 9.28 -6.65 -6.44
C SER A 18 9.33 -6.47 -4.93
N THR A 19 9.27 -5.22 -4.46
CA THR A 19 9.32 -4.94 -3.03
C THR A 19 8.29 -3.89 -2.66
N ALA A 20 7.96 -3.84 -1.37
CA ALA A 20 7.05 -2.83 -0.83
C ALA A 20 7.58 -2.36 0.51
N THR A 21 7.63 -1.06 0.70
CA THR A 21 8.03 -0.43 1.95
C THR A 21 7.08 0.72 2.26
N TRP A 22 7.17 1.23 3.47
CA TRP A 22 6.33 2.34 3.91
C TRP A 22 7.18 3.55 4.24
N ASP A 23 6.65 4.72 3.89
CA ASP A 23 7.30 5.99 4.15
C ASP A 23 6.26 6.96 4.72
N ASP A 24 6.73 7.97 5.46
CA ASP A 24 5.86 9.00 6.02
C ASP A 24 4.65 8.43 6.76
N VAL A 25 4.87 7.40 7.56
CA VAL A 25 3.80 6.78 8.34
C VAL A 25 3.46 7.72 9.50
N SER A 26 2.21 8.14 9.56
CA SER A 26 1.75 9.07 10.58
C SER A 26 0.42 8.59 11.15
N GLY A 27 0.47 7.98 12.31
CA GLY A 27 -0.70 7.50 13.02
C GLY A 27 -0.91 6.00 12.98
N PRO A 28 -0.99 5.36 11.82
CA PRO A 28 -1.31 3.93 11.77
C PRO A 28 -0.12 3.05 12.11
N THR A 29 -0.41 1.87 12.60
CA THR A 29 0.56 0.79 12.72
C THR A 29 0.30 -0.18 11.59
N ILE A 30 1.31 -0.44 10.78
CA ILE A 30 1.19 -1.29 9.61
C ILE A 30 2.09 -2.50 9.78
N THR A 31 1.50 -3.69 9.64
CA THR A 31 2.21 -4.96 9.83
C THR A 31 1.83 -5.93 8.72
N GLY A 32 2.63 -6.98 8.59
CA GLY A 32 2.33 -8.07 7.67
C GLY A 32 2.33 -7.68 6.21
N THR A 33 3.13 -6.67 5.84
CA THR A 33 3.20 -6.22 4.46
C THR A 33 3.78 -7.33 3.58
N THR A 34 3.00 -7.74 2.59
CA THR A 34 3.37 -8.83 1.69
C THR A 34 3.10 -8.43 0.25
N VAL A 35 4.07 -8.66 -0.60
CA VAL A 35 3.90 -8.43 -2.04
C VAL A 35 3.29 -9.66 -2.66
N ALA A 36 2.12 -9.48 -3.25
CA ALA A 36 1.42 -10.52 -4.01
C ALA A 36 1.02 -9.90 -5.34
N SER A 37 2.02 -9.65 -6.19
CA SER A 37 1.85 -8.91 -7.44
C SER A 37 0.60 -9.34 -8.20
N PRO A 38 -0.19 -8.39 -8.70
CA PRO A 38 0.03 -6.94 -8.72
C PRO A 38 -0.44 -6.21 -7.47
N GLN A 39 -0.59 -6.89 -6.37
CA GLN A 39 -1.16 -6.36 -5.14
C GLN A 39 -0.14 -6.38 -4.01
N VAL A 40 -0.33 -5.49 -3.05
CA VAL A 40 0.37 -5.52 -1.77
C VAL A 40 -0.70 -5.66 -0.70
N THR A 41 -0.55 -6.66 0.16
CA THR A 41 -1.47 -6.88 1.28
C THR A 41 -0.78 -6.53 2.58
N PHE A 42 -1.54 -6.01 3.52
CA PHE A 42 -1.01 -5.60 4.81
C PHE A 42 -2.14 -5.49 5.82
N THR A 43 -1.76 -5.35 7.09
CA THR A 43 -2.71 -5.12 8.18
C THR A 43 -2.44 -3.74 8.75
N VAL A 44 -3.48 -2.95 8.92
CA VAL A 44 -3.37 -1.61 9.50
C VAL A 44 -4.26 -1.50 10.72
N THR A 45 -3.75 -0.83 11.75
CA THR A 45 -4.51 -0.45 12.94
C THR A 45 -4.35 1.05 13.14
N ASP A 46 -5.36 1.66 13.72
CA ASP A 46 -5.44 3.09 13.95
C ASP A 46 -5.60 3.88 12.66
N SER A 47 -6.00 5.12 12.81
CA SER A 47 -6.20 6.01 11.68
C SER A 47 -4.94 6.81 11.40
N GLY A 48 -4.83 7.33 10.20
CA GLY A 48 -3.73 8.18 9.81
C GLY A 48 -3.35 7.98 8.36
N ASP A 49 -2.16 8.42 8.02
CA ASP A 49 -1.66 8.42 6.66
C ASP A 49 -0.36 7.65 6.57
N ALA A 50 -0.13 7.07 5.41
CA ALA A 50 1.17 6.47 5.09
C ALA A 50 1.35 6.47 3.58
N THR A 51 2.60 6.48 3.14
CA THR A 51 2.92 6.36 1.73
C THR A 51 3.48 4.97 1.48
N LEU A 52 2.80 4.23 0.60
CA LEU A 52 3.28 2.93 0.17
C LEU A 52 4.23 3.13 -1.00
N VAL A 53 5.43 2.62 -0.86
CA VAL A 53 6.46 2.71 -1.89
C VAL A 53 6.76 1.32 -2.39
N VAL A 54 6.56 1.09 -3.68
CA VAL A 54 6.86 -0.21 -4.27
C VAL A 54 7.90 -0.05 -5.36
N THR A 55 8.72 -1.06 -5.53
CA THR A 55 9.63 -1.14 -6.67
C THR A 55 9.17 -2.29 -7.55
N THR A 56 9.42 -2.17 -8.84
CA THR A 56 8.95 -3.13 -9.82
C THR A 56 10.09 -3.89 -10.46
N SER A 57 9.74 -4.93 -11.21
CA SER A 57 10.70 -5.74 -11.95
C SER A 57 11.45 -4.95 -13.02
N LEU A 58 10.93 -3.80 -13.41
CA LEU A 58 11.58 -2.89 -14.36
C LEU A 58 12.31 -1.75 -13.65
N SER A 59 12.57 -1.90 -12.35
CA SER A 59 13.31 -0.94 -11.54
C SER A 59 12.60 0.43 -11.43
N ARG A 60 11.29 0.44 -11.58
CA ARG A 60 10.51 1.64 -11.35
C ARG A 60 10.11 1.72 -9.89
N THR A 61 9.95 2.94 -9.40
CA THR A 61 9.45 3.18 -8.04
C THR A 61 8.10 3.83 -8.16
N LEU A 62 7.11 3.23 -7.54
CA LEU A 62 5.74 3.74 -7.52
C LEU A 62 5.38 4.11 -6.09
N ARG A 63 4.71 5.23 -5.93
CA ARG A 63 4.30 5.72 -4.62
C ARG A 63 2.81 5.92 -4.60
N ARG A 64 2.19 5.55 -3.48
CA ARG A 64 0.76 5.76 -3.28
C ARG A 64 0.52 6.20 -1.86
N ARG A 65 -0.10 7.38 -1.70
CA ARG A 65 -0.46 7.86 -0.39
C ARG A 65 -1.82 7.33 0.00
N LEU A 66 -1.89 6.75 1.18
CA LEU A 66 -3.10 6.13 1.70
C LEU A 66 -3.50 6.80 2.99
N ARG A 67 -4.80 6.91 3.20
CA ARG A 67 -5.35 7.43 4.43
C ARG A 67 -6.40 6.47 4.95
N TRP A 68 -6.37 6.23 6.24
CA TRP A 68 -7.33 5.36 6.90
C TRP A 68 -8.07 6.11 7.98
N THR A 69 -9.38 5.81 8.07
CA THR A 69 -10.23 6.30 9.14
C THR A 69 -10.65 5.09 9.96
N ALA A 70 -10.11 4.97 11.14
CA ALA A 70 -10.30 3.76 11.93
C ALA A 70 -11.64 3.71 12.64
N ALA A 71 -12.32 4.83 12.72
CA ALA A 71 -13.52 4.96 13.55
C ALA A 71 -14.66 4.04 13.13
N ASP A 72 -14.69 3.66 11.87
CA ASP A 72 -15.84 2.96 11.31
C ASP A 72 -15.63 1.49 11.10
N SER A 73 -14.57 0.96 11.63
CA SER A 73 -14.22 -0.43 11.40
C SER A 73 -14.05 -0.83 9.95
N TYR A 74 -14.28 0.06 9.04
CA TYR A 74 -13.91 -0.11 7.66
C TYR A 74 -12.73 0.74 7.37
N PRO A 75 -11.74 0.21 6.68
CA PRO A 75 -10.71 1.07 6.15
C PRO A 75 -11.32 1.92 5.06
N GLN A 76 -11.22 3.22 5.23
CA GLN A 76 -11.47 4.15 4.18
C GLN A 76 -10.11 4.49 3.61
N THR A 77 -9.78 3.96 2.45
CA THR A 77 -8.53 4.32 1.84
C THR A 77 -8.75 5.41 0.82
N ASP A 78 -7.98 6.47 0.96
CA ASP A 78 -8.08 7.63 0.12
C ASP A 78 -6.75 7.75 -0.62
N TYR A 79 -6.79 7.62 -1.93
CA TYR A 79 -5.58 7.64 -2.73
C TYR A 79 -5.31 9.04 -3.22
N ALA A 80 -4.14 9.51 -2.93
CA ALA A 80 -3.71 10.84 -3.36
C ALA A 80 -2.84 10.77 -4.61
#